data_777e7fa002c346f535a6b8b39a6f62d3
#
_entry.id   777e7fa002c346f535a6b8b39a6f62d3
#
_cell.length_a   1.000
_cell.length_b   1.000
_cell.length_c   1.000
_cell.angle_alpha   90.00
_cell.angle_beta   90.00
_cell.angle_gamma   90.00
#
_symmetry.space_group_name_H-M   'P 1'
#
loop_
_entity.id
_entity.type
_entity.pdbx_description
1 polymer ?
#
loop_
_entity_poly.entity_id
_entity_poly.type
_entity_poly.pdbx_seq_one_letter_code
_entity_poly.pdbx_strand_id
1 'polypeptide(L)'
;MTVEQVTGTAPHTTTTAGREPFLARTKRALAGAPDAPLVLLGNVEVEDAWAVGEVGLPAVGGASATAALVHRMDELALLLAGPHDHVVLKAEPDPDHLAHLDALGVGLPTVHVAGSSDPLRTVTLDALDSPALLARLGELAADGVRLLAHGTSSAEEDLATATGLRSVLPDAATTKTVNSKVYSRGLCDELGVEQARGWACRTVEDFERACAEAARLVADGATVGVKDAYGVSGKGILVVDDPRRLDQLVRMVARRAARSGDDRLAVVVEVWADKATDLNYHFTVGRDGSVAFDFVKEAITEGGVHKGHRIPSRLPADQVEALAELSGRLGARLASDGFHGLVGVDALVRTDGRLLPVLEINARSNMSTYTVPLQERFQPDGWVALARQYPLVLDAPLPFAALHDLLGDLLPGAPGEAGLVVQGTGTVNAGASGPTSGATFAGRLHGLLVAPDDDTLTRLDRAVTERLASRPTGRPTEGDAR
;
A
#
# COMPACT_ATOMS: atom_id res chain seq x y z
N MET A 1 12.27 -48.37 -12.61
CA MET A 1 11.11 -47.54 -12.21
C MET A 1 11.41 -46.14 -12.71
N THR A 2 10.71 -45.76 -13.75
CA THR A 2 10.90 -44.55 -14.55
C THR A 2 10.24 -43.37 -13.82
N VAL A 3 10.98 -42.29 -13.59
CA VAL A 3 10.48 -41.05 -13.02
C VAL A 3 9.72 -40.31 -14.14
N GLU A 4 8.40 -40.20 -14.01
CA GLU A 4 7.58 -39.36 -14.88
C GLU A 4 7.89 -37.88 -14.59
N GLN A 5 8.28 -37.17 -15.63
CA GLN A 5 8.41 -35.73 -15.65
C GLN A 5 7.03 -35.12 -15.54
N VAL A 6 6.80 -34.36 -14.45
CA VAL A 6 5.65 -33.46 -14.32
C VAL A 6 5.86 -32.31 -15.30
N THR A 7 5.11 -32.34 -16.39
CA THR A 7 5.03 -31.24 -17.36
C THR A 7 4.43 -30.01 -16.68
N GLY A 8 5.24 -28.95 -16.61
CA GLY A 8 4.82 -27.65 -16.06
C GLY A 8 3.63 -27.09 -16.83
N THR A 9 2.55 -26.80 -16.12
CA THR A 9 1.43 -26.00 -16.59
C THR A 9 1.92 -24.57 -16.84
N ALA A 10 1.69 -24.08 -18.06
CA ALA A 10 2.01 -22.70 -18.44
C ALA A 10 1.30 -21.71 -17.50
N PRO A 11 1.94 -20.59 -17.12
CA PRO A 11 1.31 -19.58 -16.27
C PRO A 11 0.09 -18.98 -16.98
N HIS A 12 -1.04 -18.90 -16.28
CA HIS A 12 -2.23 -18.22 -16.77
C HIS A 12 -1.94 -16.69 -16.85
N THR A 13 -1.49 -16.26 -18.00
CA THR A 13 -1.44 -14.85 -18.36
C THR A 13 -2.87 -14.34 -18.49
N THR A 14 -3.31 -13.50 -17.60
CA THR A 14 -4.50 -12.68 -17.81
C THR A 14 -4.17 -11.75 -18.97
N THR A 15 -4.63 -12.10 -20.18
CA THR A 15 -4.43 -11.31 -21.39
C THR A 15 -5.06 -9.95 -21.17
N THR A 16 -4.26 -8.88 -21.13
CA THR A 16 -4.74 -7.50 -21.01
C THR A 16 -5.34 -6.99 -22.33
N ALA A 17 -5.07 -7.67 -23.44
CA ALA A 17 -5.61 -7.32 -24.75
C ALA A 17 -7.14 -7.44 -24.77
N GLY A 18 -7.82 -6.27 -24.84
CA GLY A 18 -9.28 -6.16 -24.93
C GLY A 18 -10.01 -5.91 -23.60
N ARG A 19 -9.34 -5.91 -22.46
CA ARG A 19 -9.94 -5.51 -21.18
C ARG A 19 -9.88 -3.98 -21.06
N GLU A 20 -10.98 -3.35 -20.63
CA GLU A 20 -10.99 -1.93 -20.32
C GLU A 20 -9.93 -1.59 -19.27
N PRO A 21 -9.13 -0.52 -19.42
CA PRO A 21 -8.09 -0.14 -18.48
C PRO A 21 -8.59 -0.03 -17.03
N PHE A 22 -7.75 -0.39 -16.07
CA PHE A 22 -8.09 -0.40 -14.64
C PHE A 22 -8.64 0.96 -14.18
N LEU A 23 -7.99 2.06 -14.54
CA LEU A 23 -8.43 3.41 -14.19
C LEU A 23 -9.84 3.71 -14.74
N ALA A 24 -10.12 3.35 -15.98
CA ALA A 24 -11.44 3.58 -16.61
C ALA A 24 -12.54 2.77 -15.90
N ARG A 25 -12.27 1.50 -15.58
CA ARG A 25 -13.18 0.64 -14.81
C ARG A 25 -13.45 1.20 -13.42
N THR A 26 -12.38 1.63 -12.71
CA THR A 26 -12.47 2.25 -11.39
C THR A 26 -13.33 3.53 -11.43
N LYS A 27 -13.08 4.43 -12.38
CA LYS A 27 -13.87 5.64 -12.56
C LYS A 27 -15.34 5.32 -12.86
N ARG A 28 -15.61 4.36 -13.73
CA ARG A 28 -16.99 3.92 -14.03
C ARG A 28 -17.70 3.42 -12.77
N ALA A 29 -17.05 2.57 -11.98
CA ALA A 29 -17.63 2.00 -10.76
C ALA A 29 -17.88 3.05 -9.66
N LEU A 30 -16.98 4.03 -9.50
CA LEU A 30 -17.01 4.98 -8.39
C LEU A 30 -17.58 6.36 -8.78
N ALA A 31 -17.37 6.79 -10.02
CA ALA A 31 -17.81 8.10 -10.52
C ALA A 31 -18.88 8.03 -11.62
N GLY A 32 -19.26 6.84 -12.09
CA GLY A 32 -20.35 6.62 -13.04
C GLY A 32 -19.95 6.74 -14.51
N ALA A 33 -18.72 7.20 -14.84
CA ALA A 33 -18.21 7.28 -16.21
C ALA A 33 -16.71 6.97 -16.25
N PRO A 34 -16.20 6.33 -17.33
CA PRO A 34 -14.80 5.91 -17.43
C PRO A 34 -13.82 7.08 -17.58
N ASP A 35 -14.30 8.21 -18.00
CA ASP A 35 -13.59 9.47 -18.26
C ASP A 35 -13.94 10.57 -17.25
N ALA A 36 -14.71 10.25 -16.18
CA ALA A 36 -15.04 11.21 -15.14
C ALA A 36 -13.77 11.87 -14.58
N PRO A 37 -13.69 13.21 -14.57
CA PRO A 37 -12.51 13.89 -14.03
C PRO A 37 -12.47 13.79 -12.51
N LEU A 38 -11.29 13.52 -11.97
CA LEU A 38 -11.05 13.35 -10.54
C LEU A 38 -9.96 14.28 -10.04
N VAL A 39 -10.06 14.68 -8.78
CA VAL A 39 -8.93 15.12 -7.94
C VAL A 39 -8.47 13.91 -7.14
N LEU A 40 -7.24 13.46 -7.34
CA LEU A 40 -6.64 12.39 -6.58
C LEU A 40 -5.82 12.95 -5.43
N LEU A 41 -5.92 12.29 -4.27
CA LEU A 41 -5.20 12.64 -3.05
C LEU A 41 -4.51 11.40 -2.49
N GLY A 42 -3.17 11.44 -2.47
CA GLY A 42 -2.32 10.33 -2.06
C GLY A 42 -2.03 10.30 -0.54
N ASN A 43 -3.06 10.40 0.30
CA ASN A 43 -2.95 10.38 1.76
C ASN A 43 -2.69 8.96 2.30
N VAL A 44 -1.51 8.40 1.97
CA VAL A 44 -1.13 7.00 2.27
C VAL A 44 -1.08 6.72 3.78
N GLU A 45 -0.86 7.76 4.58
CA GLU A 45 -0.80 7.75 6.05
C GLU A 45 -2.16 7.77 6.76
N VAL A 46 -3.26 7.70 6.03
CA VAL A 46 -4.63 7.83 6.56
C VAL A 46 -4.95 6.89 7.73
N GLU A 47 -4.28 5.74 7.81
CA GLU A 47 -4.47 4.81 8.93
C GLU A 47 -4.01 5.37 10.28
N ASP A 48 -3.04 6.30 10.28
CA ASP A 48 -2.64 6.99 11.51
C ASP A 48 -3.81 7.86 12.05
N ALA A 49 -4.62 8.44 11.14
CA ALA A 49 -5.83 9.17 11.51
C ALA A 49 -6.94 8.22 12.04
N TRP A 50 -7.11 7.04 11.45
CA TRP A 50 -8.07 6.05 11.94
C TRP A 50 -7.69 5.47 13.30
N ALA A 51 -6.39 5.36 13.59
CA ALA A 51 -5.90 4.89 14.89
C ALA A 51 -6.17 5.88 16.04
N VAL A 52 -6.42 7.16 15.73
CA VAL A 52 -6.72 8.17 16.76
C VAL A 52 -7.98 7.79 17.55
N GLY A 53 -7.86 7.78 18.88
CA GLY A 53 -8.94 7.42 19.80
C GLY A 53 -9.16 5.91 19.97
N GLU A 54 -8.44 5.07 19.21
CA GLU A 54 -8.45 3.63 19.42
C GLU A 54 -7.50 3.22 20.57
N VAL A 55 -7.93 2.22 21.29
CA VAL A 55 -7.15 1.68 22.37
C VAL A 55 -6.44 0.42 21.91
N GLY A 56 -5.20 0.58 21.48
CA GLY A 56 -4.33 -0.49 20.98
C GLY A 56 -3.34 -1.00 22.03
N LEU A 57 -2.32 -1.69 21.56
CA LEU A 57 -1.18 -2.13 22.35
C LEU A 57 -0.41 -0.92 22.92
N PRO A 58 0.29 -1.08 24.05
CA PRO A 58 1.21 -0.05 24.53
C PRO A 58 2.28 0.21 23.47
N ALA A 59 2.42 1.47 23.04
CA ALA A 59 3.39 1.85 22.01
C ALA A 59 4.82 1.46 22.42
N VAL A 60 5.50 0.72 21.57
CA VAL A 60 6.91 0.39 21.69
C VAL A 60 7.65 1.18 20.60
N GLY A 61 8.15 2.37 20.95
CA GLY A 61 8.98 3.16 20.02
C GLY A 61 8.54 4.62 19.87
N GLY A 62 9.50 5.49 19.52
CA GLY A 62 9.29 6.91 19.19
C GLY A 62 8.84 7.13 17.74
N ALA A 63 8.71 8.40 17.34
CA ALA A 63 8.38 8.78 15.97
C ALA A 63 9.30 8.08 14.96
N SER A 64 8.71 7.46 13.94
CA SER A 64 9.44 6.67 12.95
C SER A 64 10.33 7.59 12.11
N ALA A 65 11.62 7.27 12.00
CA ALA A 65 12.55 7.93 11.08
C ALA A 65 12.09 7.87 9.60
N THR A 66 11.11 7.02 9.29
CA THR A 66 10.54 6.86 7.96
C THR A 66 9.22 7.61 7.76
N ALA A 67 8.73 8.37 8.74
CA ALA A 67 7.45 9.08 8.62
C ALA A 67 7.45 10.05 7.41
N ALA A 68 8.51 10.85 7.26
CA ALA A 68 8.66 11.76 6.12
C ALA A 68 8.63 11.02 4.75
N LEU A 69 9.15 9.78 4.70
CA LEU A 69 9.06 8.95 3.48
C LEU A 69 7.61 8.59 3.16
N VAL A 70 6.81 8.25 4.17
CA VAL A 70 5.40 7.87 3.98
C VAL A 70 4.59 9.08 3.47
N HIS A 71 4.82 10.28 4.02
CA HIS A 71 4.14 11.49 3.57
C HIS A 71 4.51 11.91 2.15
N ARG A 72 5.68 11.50 1.62
CA ARG A 72 6.10 11.74 0.24
C ARG A 72 5.73 10.61 -0.73
N MET A 73 5.02 9.60 -0.26
CA MET A 73 4.36 8.61 -1.13
C MET A 73 3.11 9.18 -1.81
N ASP A 74 2.67 10.39 -1.44
CA ASP A 74 1.61 11.14 -2.12
C ASP A 74 1.83 11.23 -3.64
N GLU A 75 3.10 11.35 -4.08
CA GLU A 75 3.49 11.42 -5.49
C GLU A 75 3.07 10.19 -6.30
N LEU A 76 2.87 9.03 -5.67
CA LEU A 76 2.38 7.84 -6.36
C LEU A 76 0.96 8.00 -6.92
N ALA A 77 0.18 8.96 -6.41
CA ALA A 77 -1.14 9.29 -6.95
C ALA A 77 -1.08 9.76 -8.41
N LEU A 78 0.06 10.30 -8.88
CA LEU A 78 0.29 10.64 -10.30
C LEU A 78 0.06 9.44 -11.22
N LEU A 79 0.41 8.23 -10.76
CA LEU A 79 0.34 7.01 -11.54
C LEU A 79 -1.09 6.45 -11.68
N LEU A 80 -1.99 6.83 -10.75
CA LEU A 80 -3.40 6.42 -10.76
C LEU A 80 -4.29 7.49 -11.40
N ALA A 81 -3.71 8.52 -12.01
CA ALA A 81 -4.42 9.62 -12.63
C ALA A 81 -4.18 9.65 -14.15
N GLY A 82 -5.13 10.13 -14.89
CA GLY A 82 -5.03 10.33 -16.34
C GLY A 82 -4.93 11.81 -16.72
N PRO A 83 -4.81 12.13 -18.01
CA PRO A 83 -4.57 13.50 -18.50
C PRO A 83 -5.69 14.53 -18.18
N HIS A 84 -6.88 14.05 -17.87
CA HIS A 84 -8.02 14.90 -17.50
C HIS A 84 -8.26 14.98 -15.99
N ASP A 85 -7.36 14.37 -15.22
CA ASP A 85 -7.43 14.36 -13.77
C ASP A 85 -6.52 15.45 -13.16
N HIS A 86 -6.72 15.66 -11.88
CA HIS A 86 -5.93 16.53 -11.04
C HIS A 86 -5.34 15.72 -9.89
N VAL A 87 -4.14 16.06 -9.46
CA VAL A 87 -3.50 15.45 -8.28
C VAL A 87 -3.06 16.52 -7.33
N VAL A 88 -3.37 16.37 -6.04
CA VAL A 88 -2.84 17.25 -4.99
C VAL A 88 -1.62 16.59 -4.38
N LEU A 89 -0.50 17.30 -4.39
CA LEU A 89 0.78 16.85 -3.86
C LEU A 89 1.27 17.78 -2.76
N LYS A 90 2.06 17.22 -1.87
CA LYS A 90 2.72 17.94 -0.77
C LYS A 90 3.80 18.91 -1.27
N ALA A 91 4.51 18.54 -2.31
CA ALA A 91 5.55 19.35 -2.93
C ALA A 91 5.63 19.09 -4.44
N GLU A 92 6.29 20.00 -5.15
CA GLU A 92 6.52 19.86 -6.59
C GLU A 92 7.24 18.54 -6.90
N PRO A 93 6.74 17.75 -7.86
CA PRO A 93 7.46 16.59 -8.37
C PRO A 93 8.67 17.05 -9.20
N ASP A 94 9.64 16.17 -9.37
CA ASP A 94 10.82 16.45 -10.18
C ASP A 94 10.43 16.64 -11.67
N PRO A 95 10.72 17.80 -12.30
CA PRO A 95 10.27 18.10 -13.65
C PRO A 95 10.89 17.17 -14.70
N ASP A 96 12.14 16.73 -14.50
CA ASP A 96 12.81 15.81 -15.42
C ASP A 96 12.18 14.41 -15.35
N HIS A 97 11.69 14.01 -14.16
CA HIS A 97 10.93 12.77 -14.02
C HIS A 97 9.59 12.84 -14.75
N LEU A 98 8.85 13.95 -14.60
CA LEU A 98 7.60 14.14 -15.34
C LEU A 98 7.82 14.13 -16.84
N ALA A 99 8.85 14.85 -17.33
CA ALA A 99 9.22 14.85 -18.75
C ALA A 99 9.59 13.45 -19.27
N HIS A 100 10.28 12.64 -18.46
CA HIS A 100 10.61 11.26 -18.78
C HIS A 100 9.36 10.38 -18.89
N LEU A 101 8.43 10.47 -17.93
CA LEU A 101 7.16 9.73 -17.97
C LEU A 101 6.31 10.13 -19.18
N ASP A 102 6.25 11.43 -19.49
CA ASP A 102 5.53 11.93 -20.66
C ASP A 102 6.13 11.42 -21.98
N ALA A 103 7.47 11.44 -22.10
CA ALA A 103 8.19 10.87 -23.24
C ALA A 103 7.93 9.36 -23.42
N LEU A 104 7.73 8.63 -22.33
CA LEU A 104 7.28 7.23 -22.34
C LEU A 104 5.78 7.10 -22.62
N GLY A 105 5.07 8.22 -22.82
CA GLY A 105 3.65 8.32 -23.12
C GLY A 105 2.74 7.98 -21.93
N VAL A 106 3.21 8.12 -20.70
CA VAL A 106 2.34 8.11 -19.52
C VAL A 106 1.56 9.42 -19.51
N GLY A 107 0.25 9.32 -19.60
CA GLY A 107 -0.63 10.50 -19.56
C GLY A 107 -0.63 11.09 -18.16
N LEU A 108 -0.03 12.28 -18.02
CA LEU A 108 0.10 12.93 -16.71
C LEU A 108 -1.09 13.83 -16.38
N PRO A 109 -1.53 13.88 -15.11
CA PRO A 109 -2.59 14.77 -14.63
C PRO A 109 -2.08 16.21 -14.46
N THR A 110 -3.02 17.13 -14.21
CA THR A 110 -2.67 18.46 -13.69
C THR A 110 -2.27 18.38 -12.22
N VAL A 111 -1.07 18.85 -11.89
CA VAL A 111 -0.56 18.85 -10.51
C VAL A 111 -0.94 20.14 -9.80
N HIS A 112 -1.39 20.02 -8.55
CA HIS A 112 -1.61 21.11 -7.61
C HIS A 112 -0.79 20.85 -6.36
N VAL A 113 -0.06 21.84 -5.87
CA VAL A 113 0.83 21.68 -4.72
C VAL A 113 0.29 22.42 -3.52
N ALA A 114 0.22 21.72 -2.39
CA ALA A 114 -0.23 22.28 -1.13
C ALA A 114 0.78 23.24 -0.50
N GLY A 115 2.08 23.02 -0.77
CA GLY A 115 3.14 23.97 -0.44
C GLY A 115 3.50 24.02 1.04
N SER A 116 3.55 22.87 1.74
CA SER A 116 3.98 22.80 3.13
C SER A 116 5.48 22.56 3.28
N SER A 117 6.06 23.15 4.32
CA SER A 117 7.44 22.90 4.76
C SER A 117 7.55 21.81 5.83
N ASP A 118 6.45 21.35 6.43
CA ASP A 118 6.47 20.33 7.48
C ASP A 118 6.47 18.91 6.86
N PRO A 119 7.59 18.16 6.93
CA PRO A 119 7.71 16.83 6.35
C PRO A 119 6.84 15.77 7.05
N LEU A 120 6.33 16.08 8.26
CA LEU A 120 5.54 15.13 9.07
C LEU A 120 4.03 15.44 9.05
N ARG A 121 3.62 16.43 8.29
CA ARG A 121 2.21 16.80 8.13
C ARG A 121 1.61 16.13 6.89
N THR A 122 0.35 15.75 6.96
CA THR A 122 -0.33 15.09 5.82
C THR A 122 -0.60 16.06 4.68
N VAL A 123 -0.64 15.57 3.45
CA VAL A 123 -0.98 16.39 2.27
C VAL A 123 -2.37 17.03 2.39
N THR A 124 -3.32 16.35 3.01
CA THR A 124 -4.68 16.83 3.24
C THR A 124 -4.70 18.05 4.16
N LEU A 125 -3.96 17.98 5.27
CA LEU A 125 -3.87 19.11 6.22
C LEU A 125 -3.14 20.30 5.59
N ASP A 126 -2.11 20.04 4.78
CA ASP A 126 -1.44 21.10 4.04
C ASP A 126 -2.37 21.78 3.03
N ALA A 127 -3.22 20.99 2.34
CA ALA A 127 -4.22 21.51 1.41
C ALA A 127 -5.27 22.39 2.14
N LEU A 128 -5.74 21.96 3.32
CA LEU A 128 -6.69 22.71 4.16
C LEU A 128 -6.14 24.08 4.61
N ASP A 129 -4.84 24.19 4.81
CA ASP A 129 -4.18 25.45 5.21
C ASP A 129 -3.79 26.34 4.01
N SER A 130 -4.08 25.93 2.78
CA SER A 130 -3.76 26.69 1.56
C SER A 130 -5.01 27.34 0.94
N PRO A 131 -5.32 28.62 1.24
CA PRO A 131 -6.51 29.29 0.71
C PRO A 131 -6.56 29.33 -0.83
N ALA A 132 -5.40 29.48 -1.46
CA ALA A 132 -5.31 29.49 -2.92
C ALA A 132 -5.65 28.12 -3.52
N LEU A 133 -5.17 27.04 -2.91
CA LEU A 133 -5.49 25.68 -3.33
C LEU A 133 -6.96 25.36 -3.06
N LEU A 134 -7.51 25.73 -1.90
CA LEU A 134 -8.94 25.54 -1.61
C LEU A 134 -9.82 26.25 -2.64
N ALA A 135 -9.49 27.49 -3.01
CA ALA A 135 -10.20 28.23 -4.06
C ALA A 135 -10.15 27.50 -5.40
N ARG A 136 -8.94 27.01 -5.78
CA ARG A 136 -8.77 26.26 -7.03
C ARG A 136 -9.55 24.94 -7.04
N LEU A 137 -9.52 24.20 -5.96
CA LEU A 137 -10.30 22.95 -5.82
C LEU A 137 -11.82 23.24 -5.83
N GLY A 138 -12.25 24.40 -5.29
CA GLY A 138 -13.63 24.86 -5.36
C GLY A 138 -14.11 25.14 -6.80
N GLU A 139 -13.23 25.70 -7.65
CA GLU A 139 -13.51 25.86 -9.09
C GLU A 139 -13.71 24.50 -9.77
N LEU A 140 -12.81 23.55 -9.49
CA LEU A 140 -12.92 22.19 -10.01
C LEU A 140 -14.21 21.48 -9.55
N ALA A 141 -14.60 21.70 -8.29
CA ALA A 141 -15.86 21.17 -7.77
C ALA A 141 -17.09 21.74 -8.53
N ALA A 142 -17.06 23.04 -8.88
CA ALA A 142 -18.10 23.68 -9.69
C ALA A 142 -18.17 23.09 -11.10
N ASP A 143 -17.04 22.64 -11.67
CA ASP A 143 -16.94 21.96 -12.96
C ASP A 143 -17.34 20.47 -12.88
N GLY A 144 -17.74 19.98 -11.71
CA GLY A 144 -18.20 18.60 -11.49
C GLY A 144 -17.08 17.57 -11.23
N VAL A 145 -15.85 18.01 -11.04
CA VAL A 145 -14.73 17.15 -10.65
C VAL A 145 -15.00 16.58 -9.26
N ARG A 146 -14.60 15.32 -9.01
CA ARG A 146 -14.84 14.62 -7.75
C ARG A 146 -13.55 14.23 -7.07
N LEU A 147 -13.59 14.03 -5.75
CA LEU A 147 -12.43 13.64 -4.93
C LEU A 147 -12.31 12.12 -4.84
N LEU A 148 -11.12 11.59 -5.18
CA LEU A 148 -10.67 10.22 -4.89
C LEU A 148 -9.44 10.28 -3.99
N ALA A 149 -9.60 10.03 -2.70
CA ALA A 149 -8.50 9.90 -1.76
C ALA A 149 -7.96 8.45 -1.72
N HIS A 150 -6.76 8.25 -1.17
CA HIS A 150 -6.25 6.92 -0.85
C HIS A 150 -7.17 6.20 0.14
N GLY A 151 -7.64 6.91 1.16
CA GLY A 151 -8.67 6.54 2.10
C GLY A 151 -9.32 7.77 2.70
N THR A 152 -10.50 7.65 3.28
CA THR A 152 -11.26 8.76 3.85
C THR A 152 -11.12 8.81 5.37
N SER A 153 -10.67 9.95 5.91
CA SER A 153 -10.74 10.33 7.31
C SER A 153 -11.53 11.64 7.47
N SER A 154 -11.67 12.14 8.69
CA SER A 154 -12.30 13.44 8.92
C SER A 154 -11.60 14.60 8.19
N ALA A 155 -10.28 14.51 7.96
CA ALA A 155 -9.55 15.54 7.24
C ALA A 155 -9.96 15.63 5.76
N GLU A 156 -10.22 14.49 5.11
CA GLU A 156 -10.73 14.45 3.72
C GLU A 156 -12.19 14.93 3.64
N GLU A 157 -13.00 14.69 4.68
CA GLU A 157 -14.36 15.24 4.77
C GLU A 157 -14.34 16.78 4.96
N ASP A 158 -13.40 17.27 5.79
CA ASP A 158 -13.19 18.71 5.98
C ASP A 158 -12.74 19.37 4.66
N LEU A 159 -11.82 18.75 3.92
CA LEU A 159 -11.38 19.22 2.60
C LEU A 159 -12.55 19.22 1.59
N ALA A 160 -13.32 18.15 1.55
CA ALA A 160 -14.51 18.06 0.70
C ALA A 160 -15.53 19.16 1.03
N THR A 161 -15.74 19.42 2.32
CA THR A 161 -16.64 20.47 2.81
C THR A 161 -16.12 21.87 2.44
N ALA A 162 -14.83 22.14 2.66
CA ALA A 162 -14.22 23.44 2.39
C ALA A 162 -14.20 23.79 0.90
N THR A 163 -14.13 22.79 0.02
CA THR A 163 -14.01 22.98 -1.44
C THR A 163 -15.31 22.72 -2.21
N GLY A 164 -16.27 22.00 -1.61
CA GLY A 164 -17.45 21.50 -2.31
C GLY A 164 -17.21 20.29 -3.19
N LEU A 165 -16.01 19.71 -3.21
CA LEU A 165 -15.71 18.46 -3.92
C LEU A 165 -16.55 17.33 -3.31
N ARG A 166 -17.16 16.50 -4.18
CA ARG A 166 -17.88 15.30 -3.75
C ARG A 166 -16.92 14.12 -3.75
N SER A 167 -16.75 13.47 -2.59
CA SER A 167 -16.00 12.21 -2.52
C SER A 167 -16.66 11.12 -3.36
N VAL A 168 -15.86 10.32 -4.06
CA VAL A 168 -16.30 9.07 -4.71
C VAL A 168 -16.19 7.87 -3.76
N LEU A 169 -15.60 8.05 -2.58
CA LEU A 169 -15.51 7.06 -1.50
C LEU A 169 -16.56 7.32 -0.43
N PRO A 170 -16.83 6.35 0.47
CA PRO A 170 -17.72 6.50 1.63
C PRO A 170 -17.19 7.53 2.64
N ASP A 171 -18.00 7.81 3.64
CA ASP A 171 -17.62 8.65 4.77
C ASP A 171 -16.48 8.04 5.62
N ALA A 172 -15.89 8.88 6.46
CA ALA A 172 -14.77 8.51 7.32
C ALA A 172 -15.13 7.40 8.30
N ALA A 173 -16.34 7.37 8.84
CA ALA A 173 -16.79 6.37 9.80
C ALA A 173 -16.90 4.98 9.17
N THR A 174 -17.54 4.90 8.00
CA THR A 174 -17.65 3.67 7.21
C THR A 174 -16.26 3.18 6.80
N THR A 175 -15.43 4.08 6.23
CA THR A 175 -14.09 3.72 5.76
C THR A 175 -13.20 3.24 6.92
N LYS A 176 -13.19 3.93 8.06
CA LYS A 176 -12.48 3.51 9.27
C LYS A 176 -12.94 2.12 9.72
N THR A 177 -14.25 1.90 9.81
CA THR A 177 -14.81 0.63 10.32
C THR A 177 -14.33 -0.57 9.50
N VAL A 178 -14.46 -0.50 8.17
CA VAL A 178 -14.16 -1.66 7.30
C VAL A 178 -12.65 -1.92 7.14
N ASN A 179 -11.78 -0.96 7.49
CA ASN A 179 -10.33 -1.11 7.49
C ASN A 179 -9.77 -1.65 8.81
N SER A 180 -10.61 -1.93 9.80
CA SER A 180 -10.16 -2.51 11.06
C SER A 180 -9.86 -4.00 10.93
N LYS A 181 -8.70 -4.46 11.44
CA LYS A 181 -8.38 -5.91 11.53
C LYS A 181 -9.41 -6.69 12.35
N VAL A 182 -10.00 -6.03 13.37
CA VAL A 182 -11.09 -6.60 14.17
C VAL A 182 -12.35 -6.80 13.31
N TYR A 183 -12.66 -5.87 12.41
CA TYR A 183 -13.75 -6.01 11.44
C TYR A 183 -13.46 -7.13 10.44
N SER A 184 -12.27 -7.13 9.83
CA SER A 184 -11.85 -8.16 8.85
C SER A 184 -12.02 -9.56 9.41
N ARG A 185 -11.60 -9.77 10.67
CA ARG A 185 -11.73 -11.07 11.33
C ARG A 185 -13.19 -11.43 11.58
N GLY A 186 -13.98 -10.51 12.12
CA GLY A 186 -15.41 -10.74 12.36
C GLY A 186 -16.19 -11.05 11.08
N LEU A 187 -15.89 -10.33 9.99
CA LEU A 187 -16.47 -10.59 8.67
C LEU A 187 -16.16 -12.00 8.17
N CYS A 188 -14.91 -12.44 8.32
CA CYS A 188 -14.50 -13.78 7.91
C CYS A 188 -15.19 -14.87 8.75
N ASP A 189 -15.35 -14.66 10.08
CA ASP A 189 -16.08 -15.57 10.96
C ASP A 189 -17.55 -15.68 10.52
N GLU A 190 -18.23 -14.56 10.22
CA GLU A 190 -19.62 -14.52 9.75
C GLU A 190 -19.81 -15.23 8.40
N LEU A 191 -18.86 -15.07 7.48
CA LEU A 191 -18.92 -15.68 6.15
C LEU A 191 -18.37 -17.11 6.11
N GLY A 192 -17.86 -17.65 7.22
CA GLY A 192 -17.24 -18.97 7.27
C GLY A 192 -15.97 -19.06 6.40
N VAL A 193 -15.21 -17.97 6.29
CA VAL A 193 -13.94 -17.92 5.56
C VAL A 193 -12.84 -18.48 6.44
N GLU A 194 -12.01 -19.37 5.89
CA GLU A 194 -10.86 -19.92 6.61
C GLU A 194 -9.89 -18.84 7.02
N GLN A 195 -9.51 -18.83 8.29
CA GLN A 195 -8.57 -17.91 8.91
C GLN A 195 -7.56 -18.65 9.76
N ALA A 196 -6.43 -18.02 10.08
CA ALA A 196 -5.58 -18.49 11.16
C ALA A 196 -6.37 -18.50 12.48
N ARG A 197 -6.17 -19.54 13.31
CA ARG A 197 -6.82 -19.60 14.64
C ARG A 197 -6.49 -18.33 15.41
N GLY A 198 -7.51 -17.64 15.93
CA GLY A 198 -7.30 -16.37 16.62
C GLY A 198 -8.60 -15.74 17.13
N TRP A 199 -8.48 -14.55 17.69
CA TRP A 199 -9.53 -13.86 18.43
C TRP A 199 -9.51 -12.37 18.14
N ALA A 200 -10.67 -11.80 17.91
CA ALA A 200 -10.87 -10.35 17.91
C ALA A 200 -11.16 -9.90 19.35
N CYS A 201 -10.36 -8.97 19.85
CA CYS A 201 -10.46 -8.47 21.22
C CYS A 201 -10.98 -7.03 21.19
N ARG A 202 -12.19 -6.80 21.71
CA ARG A 202 -12.84 -5.49 21.82
C ARG A 202 -12.78 -4.92 23.23
N THR A 203 -12.47 -5.78 24.21
CA THR A 203 -12.33 -5.44 25.63
C THR A 203 -11.06 -6.05 26.22
N VAL A 204 -10.64 -5.55 27.37
CA VAL A 204 -9.54 -6.15 28.16
C VAL A 204 -9.83 -7.60 28.51
N GLU A 205 -11.07 -7.92 28.89
CA GLU A 205 -11.49 -9.29 29.20
C GLU A 205 -11.36 -10.23 27.99
N ASP A 206 -11.75 -9.78 26.78
CA ASP A 206 -11.54 -10.55 25.55
C ASP A 206 -10.06 -10.84 25.33
N PHE A 207 -9.20 -9.84 25.55
CA PHE A 207 -7.75 -9.96 25.39
C PHE A 207 -7.12 -10.92 26.39
N GLU A 208 -7.55 -10.87 27.66
CA GLU A 208 -7.09 -11.80 28.70
C GLU A 208 -7.44 -13.24 28.34
N ARG A 209 -8.67 -13.50 27.91
CA ARG A 209 -9.11 -14.83 27.44
C ARG A 209 -8.31 -15.29 26.23
N ALA A 210 -8.17 -14.42 25.22
CA ALA A 210 -7.42 -14.73 24.00
C ALA A 210 -5.95 -15.05 24.33
N CYS A 211 -5.29 -14.25 25.16
CA CYS A 211 -3.91 -14.48 25.56
C CYS A 211 -3.73 -15.77 26.39
N ALA A 212 -4.71 -16.14 27.23
CA ALA A 212 -4.66 -17.39 27.97
C ALA A 212 -4.73 -18.63 27.05
N GLU A 213 -5.58 -18.58 26.00
CA GLU A 213 -5.62 -19.64 24.99
C GLU A 213 -4.37 -19.62 24.09
N ALA A 214 -3.91 -18.44 23.68
CA ALA A 214 -2.69 -18.26 22.90
C ALA A 214 -1.46 -18.78 23.64
N ALA A 215 -1.35 -18.54 24.95
CA ALA A 215 -0.23 -19.01 25.77
C ALA A 215 -0.11 -20.55 25.80
N ARG A 216 -1.25 -21.28 25.74
CA ARG A 216 -1.24 -22.74 25.61
C ARG A 216 -0.66 -23.17 24.27
N LEU A 217 -1.09 -22.51 23.18
CA LEU A 217 -0.57 -22.81 21.85
C LEU A 217 0.93 -22.51 21.74
N VAL A 218 1.38 -21.41 22.36
CA VAL A 218 2.81 -21.05 22.37
C VAL A 218 3.62 -22.07 23.20
N ALA A 219 3.07 -22.56 24.32
CA ALA A 219 3.70 -23.63 25.08
C ALA A 219 3.82 -24.94 24.30
N ASP A 220 2.89 -25.20 23.36
CA ASP A 220 2.90 -26.32 22.43
C ASP A 220 3.77 -26.06 21.17
N GLY A 221 4.51 -24.94 21.12
CA GLY A 221 5.45 -24.60 20.05
C GLY A 221 4.90 -23.71 18.93
N ALA A 222 3.69 -23.18 19.05
CA ALA A 222 3.19 -22.21 18.09
C ALA A 222 3.81 -20.82 18.31
N THR A 223 3.82 -20.01 17.26
CA THR A 223 4.06 -18.57 17.33
C THR A 223 2.73 -17.83 17.21
N VAL A 224 2.55 -16.71 17.90
CA VAL A 224 1.32 -15.92 17.90
C VAL A 224 1.63 -14.48 17.53
N GLY A 225 0.80 -13.88 16.68
CA GLY A 225 0.78 -12.45 16.38
C GLY A 225 -0.25 -11.73 17.24
N VAL A 226 0.12 -10.61 17.83
CA VAL A 226 -0.78 -9.66 18.47
C VAL A 226 -0.74 -8.38 17.65
N LYS A 227 -1.90 -7.97 17.10
CA LYS A 227 -1.98 -6.91 16.08
C LYS A 227 -2.95 -5.82 16.51
N ASP A 228 -2.53 -4.57 16.46
CA ASP A 228 -3.46 -3.44 16.58
C ASP A 228 -4.48 -3.43 15.44
N ALA A 229 -5.66 -2.91 15.70
CA ALA A 229 -6.75 -2.83 14.70
C ALA A 229 -6.34 -2.04 13.46
N TYR A 230 -5.52 -1.00 13.64
CA TYR A 230 -4.97 -0.17 12.56
C TYR A 230 -3.44 -0.18 12.63
N GLY A 231 -2.80 -0.09 11.47
CA GLY A 231 -1.33 -0.02 11.37
C GLY A 231 -0.83 -0.63 10.06
N VAL A 232 0.05 0.09 9.40
CA VAL A 232 0.61 -0.27 8.08
C VAL A 232 1.99 -0.90 8.21
N SER A 233 2.34 -1.78 7.26
CA SER A 233 3.71 -2.30 7.05
C SER A 233 4.35 -2.90 8.31
N GLY A 234 3.59 -3.67 9.08
CA GLY A 234 4.08 -4.36 10.29
C GLY A 234 4.16 -3.48 11.54
N LYS A 235 3.83 -2.19 11.48
CA LYS A 235 3.65 -1.36 12.68
C LYS A 235 2.42 -1.85 13.45
N GLY A 236 2.53 -1.89 14.79
CA GLY A 236 1.44 -2.39 15.64
C GLY A 236 1.28 -3.91 15.62
N ILE A 237 2.29 -4.67 15.16
CA ILE A 237 2.32 -6.13 15.21
C ILE A 237 3.44 -6.58 16.16
N LEU A 238 3.08 -7.42 17.12
CA LEU A 238 4.01 -8.08 18.01
C LEU A 238 3.95 -9.59 17.80
N VAL A 239 5.06 -10.19 17.39
CA VAL A 239 5.19 -11.64 17.23
C VAL A 239 5.73 -12.22 18.53
N VAL A 240 5.06 -13.25 19.07
CA VAL A 240 5.31 -13.82 20.38
C VAL A 240 5.47 -15.33 20.28
N ASP A 241 6.60 -15.82 20.77
CA ASP A 241 6.99 -17.23 20.85
C ASP A 241 7.30 -17.69 22.32
N ASP A 242 7.11 -16.79 23.30
CA ASP A 242 7.26 -17.04 24.73
C ASP A 242 5.97 -16.67 25.46
N PRO A 243 5.30 -17.61 26.17
CA PRO A 243 4.08 -17.34 26.94
C PRO A 243 4.23 -16.19 27.93
N ARG A 244 5.42 -16.00 28.51
CA ARG A 244 5.68 -14.92 29.48
C ARG A 244 5.50 -13.53 28.89
N ARG A 245 5.74 -13.38 27.58
CA ARG A 245 5.50 -12.12 26.86
C ARG A 245 4.03 -11.80 26.77
N LEU A 246 3.16 -12.80 26.52
CA LEU A 246 1.71 -12.62 26.55
C LEU A 246 1.24 -12.18 27.94
N ASP A 247 1.74 -12.82 29.02
CA ASP A 247 1.45 -12.42 30.39
C ASP A 247 1.88 -10.97 30.69
N GLN A 248 3.02 -10.54 30.15
CA GLN A 248 3.46 -9.14 30.30
C GLN A 248 2.53 -8.17 29.60
N LEU A 249 2.09 -8.48 28.37
CA LEU A 249 1.14 -7.67 27.62
C LEU A 249 -0.19 -7.56 28.34
N VAL A 250 -0.75 -8.67 28.81
CA VAL A 250 -1.99 -8.71 29.62
C VAL A 250 -1.86 -7.76 30.81
N ARG A 251 -0.78 -7.87 31.60
CA ARG A 251 -0.56 -6.99 32.75
C ARG A 251 -0.44 -5.50 32.36
N MET A 252 0.19 -5.21 31.21
CA MET A 252 0.33 -3.84 30.72
C MET A 252 -1.02 -3.25 30.32
N VAL A 253 -1.80 -4.02 29.56
CA VAL A 253 -3.15 -3.63 29.10
C VAL A 253 -4.10 -3.45 30.29
N ALA A 254 -4.15 -4.40 31.23
CA ALA A 254 -4.97 -4.34 32.42
C ALA A 254 -4.60 -3.12 33.32
N ARG A 255 -3.31 -2.83 33.51
CA ARG A 255 -2.86 -1.64 34.27
C ARG A 255 -3.26 -0.33 33.61
N ARG A 256 -3.25 -0.28 32.27
CA ARG A 256 -3.72 0.89 31.54
C ARG A 256 -5.22 1.08 31.76
N ALA A 257 -6.02 0.04 31.55
CA ALA A 257 -7.46 0.09 31.75
C ALA A 257 -7.84 0.51 33.18
N ALA A 258 -7.16 -0.05 34.18
CA ALA A 258 -7.36 0.33 35.58
C ALA A 258 -7.04 1.81 35.87
N ARG A 259 -6.07 2.40 35.14
CA ARG A 259 -5.70 3.81 35.32
C ARG A 259 -6.60 4.77 34.55
N SER A 260 -7.05 4.38 33.36
CA SER A 260 -7.91 5.23 32.50
C SER A 260 -9.40 5.08 32.80
N GLY A 261 -9.82 3.98 33.43
CA GLY A 261 -11.24 3.60 33.53
C GLY A 261 -11.86 3.16 32.20
N ASP A 262 -11.02 2.88 31.18
CA ASP A 262 -11.46 2.49 29.83
C ASP A 262 -10.99 1.05 29.56
N ASP A 263 -11.94 0.14 29.45
CA ASP A 263 -11.74 -1.29 29.18
C ASP A 263 -11.80 -1.64 27.68
N ARG A 264 -12.06 -0.65 26.81
CA ARG A 264 -12.05 -0.87 25.35
C ARG A 264 -10.68 -1.28 24.88
N LEU A 265 -10.68 -2.10 23.84
CA LEU A 265 -9.49 -2.55 23.14
C LEU A 265 -9.81 -2.81 21.67
N ALA A 266 -8.87 -2.58 20.78
CA ALA A 266 -9.02 -2.88 19.36
C ALA A 266 -7.78 -3.65 18.86
N VAL A 267 -7.77 -4.96 19.13
CA VAL A 267 -6.62 -5.86 18.91
C VAL A 267 -7.08 -7.20 18.37
N VAL A 268 -6.27 -7.81 17.51
CA VAL A 268 -6.42 -9.22 17.08
C VAL A 268 -5.25 -10.03 17.66
N VAL A 269 -5.56 -11.18 18.24
CA VAL A 269 -4.57 -12.20 18.65
C VAL A 269 -4.77 -13.41 17.76
N GLU A 270 -3.74 -13.88 17.06
CA GLU A 270 -3.87 -15.02 16.17
C GLU A 270 -2.58 -15.84 16.03
N VAL A 271 -2.73 -17.11 15.70
CA VAL A 271 -1.59 -17.98 15.37
C VAL A 271 -0.88 -17.43 14.14
N TRP A 272 0.43 -17.26 14.24
CA TRP A 272 1.28 -16.84 13.13
C TRP A 272 1.42 -18.01 12.15
N ALA A 273 0.74 -17.89 11.02
CA ALA A 273 0.72 -18.97 10.03
C ALA A 273 2.10 -19.14 9.38
N ASP A 274 2.49 -20.40 9.18
CA ASP A 274 3.61 -20.76 8.32
C ASP A 274 3.26 -20.41 6.87
N LYS A 275 4.17 -19.74 6.18
CA LYS A 275 3.92 -19.25 4.83
C LYS A 275 4.95 -19.74 3.83
N ALA A 276 4.47 -20.10 2.63
CA ALA A 276 5.28 -20.27 1.44
C ALA A 276 5.31 -19.00 0.60
N THR A 277 4.15 -18.32 0.46
CA THR A 277 4.02 -17.13 -0.39
C THR A 277 3.00 -16.16 0.20
N ASP A 278 3.35 -14.89 0.31
CA ASP A 278 2.39 -13.83 0.61
C ASP A 278 1.69 -13.39 -0.69
N LEU A 279 0.43 -13.01 -0.57
CA LEU A 279 -0.42 -12.57 -1.67
C LEU A 279 -1.08 -11.24 -1.33
N ASN A 280 -1.34 -10.46 -2.37
CA ASN A 280 -2.24 -9.33 -2.31
C ASN A 280 -3.18 -9.40 -3.51
N TYR A 281 -4.49 -9.51 -3.29
CA TYR A 281 -5.48 -9.48 -4.35
C TYR A 281 -6.42 -8.30 -4.21
N HIS A 282 -7.01 -7.88 -5.32
CA HIS A 282 -7.83 -6.70 -5.41
C HIS A 282 -9.18 -6.98 -6.04
N PHE A 283 -10.17 -6.25 -5.56
CA PHE A 283 -11.47 -6.10 -6.21
C PHE A 283 -12.02 -4.69 -5.99
N THR A 284 -12.92 -4.28 -6.86
CA THR A 284 -13.61 -2.99 -6.78
C THR A 284 -15.07 -3.22 -6.39
N VAL A 285 -15.54 -2.50 -5.38
CA VAL A 285 -16.96 -2.41 -5.02
C VAL A 285 -17.54 -1.15 -5.63
N GLY A 286 -18.47 -1.29 -6.56
CA GLY A 286 -19.14 -0.18 -7.22
C GLY A 286 -20.16 0.51 -6.30
N ARG A 287 -20.53 1.75 -6.62
CA ARG A 287 -21.59 2.48 -5.90
C ARG A 287 -22.97 1.84 -6.01
N ASP A 288 -23.17 1.00 -7.01
CA ASP A 288 -24.38 0.20 -7.24
C ASP A 288 -24.36 -1.15 -6.52
N GLY A 289 -23.29 -1.43 -5.72
CA GLY A 289 -23.07 -2.69 -5.03
C GLY A 289 -22.48 -3.79 -5.91
N SER A 290 -22.18 -3.52 -7.17
CA SER A 290 -21.46 -4.48 -8.03
C SER A 290 -20.05 -4.75 -7.50
N VAL A 291 -19.55 -5.97 -7.74
CA VAL A 291 -18.19 -6.37 -7.32
C VAL A 291 -17.44 -6.89 -8.52
N ALA A 292 -16.26 -6.35 -8.77
CA ALA A 292 -15.39 -6.77 -9.86
C ALA A 292 -14.02 -7.20 -9.31
N PHE A 293 -13.63 -8.46 -9.51
CA PHE A 293 -12.26 -8.93 -9.23
C PHE A 293 -11.29 -8.29 -10.20
N ASP A 294 -10.24 -7.67 -9.68
CA ASP A 294 -9.26 -6.93 -10.49
C ASP A 294 -8.02 -7.76 -10.81
N PHE A 295 -7.32 -8.25 -9.79
CA PHE A 295 -6.08 -9.01 -9.93
C PHE A 295 -5.65 -9.69 -8.64
N VAL A 296 -4.66 -10.58 -8.75
CA VAL A 296 -3.85 -11.10 -7.63
C VAL A 296 -2.37 -10.97 -7.96
N LYS A 297 -1.56 -10.55 -7.00
CA LYS A 297 -0.09 -10.40 -7.08
C LYS A 297 0.57 -11.17 -5.95
N GLU A 298 1.79 -11.68 -6.18
CA GLU A 298 2.62 -12.20 -5.09
C GLU A 298 3.24 -11.01 -4.35
N ALA A 299 3.02 -10.91 -3.05
CA ALA A 299 3.65 -9.90 -2.23
C ALA A 299 5.04 -10.38 -1.77
N ILE A 300 6.04 -9.52 -1.90
CA ILE A 300 7.39 -9.77 -1.42
C ILE A 300 7.53 -9.11 -0.06
N THR A 301 7.79 -9.92 0.96
CA THR A 301 7.98 -9.44 2.34
C THR A 301 9.34 -9.88 2.88
N GLU A 302 10.02 -8.99 3.59
CA GLU A 302 11.26 -9.27 4.31
C GLU A 302 11.11 -8.84 5.77
N GLY A 303 11.25 -9.78 6.70
CA GLY A 303 11.06 -9.49 8.12
C GLY A 303 9.66 -8.95 8.48
N GLY A 304 8.62 -9.36 7.75
CA GLY A 304 7.26 -8.86 7.92
C GLY A 304 6.99 -7.49 7.28
N VAL A 305 7.99 -6.89 6.63
CA VAL A 305 7.85 -5.59 5.95
C VAL A 305 7.65 -5.83 4.45
N HIS A 306 6.60 -5.24 3.89
CA HIS A 306 6.33 -5.27 2.46
C HIS A 306 7.45 -4.59 1.66
N LYS A 307 7.95 -5.26 0.61
CA LYS A 307 9.05 -4.80 -0.26
C LYS A 307 8.64 -4.64 -1.71
N GLY A 308 7.53 -5.19 -2.12
CA GLY A 308 7.07 -5.13 -3.49
C GLY A 308 6.10 -6.24 -3.88
N HIS A 309 5.87 -6.35 -5.19
CA HIS A 309 4.98 -7.37 -5.76
C HIS A 309 5.57 -7.96 -7.03
N ARG A 310 5.50 -9.28 -7.17
CA ARG A 310 5.73 -9.98 -8.43
C ARG A 310 4.42 -10.12 -9.21
N ILE A 311 4.48 -9.93 -10.52
CA ILE A 311 3.35 -9.90 -11.45
C ILE A 311 3.70 -10.68 -12.73
N PRO A 312 2.85 -11.60 -13.19
CA PRO A 312 1.68 -12.14 -12.52
C PRO A 312 2.05 -13.00 -11.31
N SER A 313 1.06 -13.34 -10.49
CA SER A 313 1.24 -14.35 -9.44
C SER A 313 1.46 -15.73 -10.07
N ARG A 314 2.17 -16.61 -9.34
CA ARG A 314 2.38 -18.02 -9.73
C ARG A 314 1.32 -18.95 -9.13
N LEU A 315 0.20 -18.39 -8.69
CA LEU A 315 -0.90 -19.18 -8.15
C LEU A 315 -1.49 -20.12 -9.21
N PRO A 316 -1.89 -21.34 -8.82
CA PRO A 316 -2.74 -22.20 -9.63
C PRO A 316 -4.07 -21.51 -9.96
N ALA A 317 -4.62 -21.84 -11.13
CA ALA A 317 -5.86 -21.21 -11.62
C ALA A 317 -7.05 -21.39 -10.68
N ASP A 318 -7.20 -22.57 -10.10
CA ASP A 318 -8.25 -22.87 -9.12
C ASP A 318 -8.17 -22.01 -7.87
N GLN A 319 -6.95 -21.68 -7.42
CA GLN A 319 -6.78 -20.74 -6.29
C GLN A 319 -7.11 -19.30 -6.69
N VAL A 320 -6.80 -18.88 -7.93
CA VAL A 320 -7.20 -17.57 -8.44
C VAL A 320 -8.73 -17.46 -8.55
N GLU A 321 -9.40 -18.49 -9.06
CA GLU A 321 -10.86 -18.57 -9.14
C GLU A 321 -11.49 -18.51 -7.73
N ALA A 322 -10.94 -19.25 -6.78
CA ALA A 322 -11.41 -19.21 -5.38
C ALA A 322 -11.31 -17.81 -4.75
N LEU A 323 -10.22 -17.07 -5.03
CA LEU A 323 -10.07 -15.67 -4.59
C LEU A 323 -11.07 -14.74 -5.29
N ALA A 324 -11.35 -14.95 -6.58
CA ALA A 324 -12.33 -14.18 -7.32
C ALA A 324 -13.78 -14.40 -6.79
N GLU A 325 -14.17 -15.65 -6.52
CA GLU A 325 -15.45 -15.97 -5.90
C GLU A 325 -15.58 -15.37 -4.49
N LEU A 326 -14.52 -15.50 -3.69
CA LEU A 326 -14.49 -14.91 -2.35
C LEU A 326 -14.60 -13.39 -2.40
N SER A 327 -13.95 -12.73 -3.38
CA SER A 327 -14.07 -11.29 -3.59
C SER A 327 -15.52 -10.85 -3.77
N GLY A 328 -16.31 -11.64 -4.50
CA GLY A 328 -17.76 -11.41 -4.66
C GLY A 328 -18.50 -11.41 -3.33
N ARG A 329 -18.20 -12.39 -2.44
CA ARG A 329 -18.83 -12.53 -1.12
C ARG A 329 -18.41 -11.41 -0.17
N LEU A 330 -17.09 -11.12 -0.10
CA LEU A 330 -16.54 -10.03 0.72
C LEU A 330 -17.10 -8.68 0.26
N GLY A 331 -17.06 -8.41 -1.05
CA GLY A 331 -17.52 -7.16 -1.63
C GLY A 331 -19.02 -6.93 -1.44
N ALA A 332 -19.86 -7.95 -1.58
CA ALA A 332 -21.28 -7.86 -1.32
C ALA A 332 -21.56 -7.48 0.16
N ARG A 333 -20.79 -8.06 1.10
CA ARG A 333 -20.92 -7.71 2.50
C ARG A 333 -20.43 -6.28 2.80
N LEU A 334 -19.30 -5.88 2.24
CA LEU A 334 -18.80 -4.51 2.36
C LEU A 334 -19.80 -3.48 1.80
N ALA A 335 -20.41 -3.78 0.63
CA ALA A 335 -21.49 -2.95 0.07
C ALA A 335 -22.70 -2.85 1.01
N SER A 336 -23.10 -3.96 1.64
CA SER A 336 -24.18 -3.98 2.64
C SER A 336 -23.88 -3.13 3.87
N ASP A 337 -22.59 -3.00 4.23
CA ASP A 337 -22.13 -2.14 5.32
C ASP A 337 -21.89 -0.67 4.85
N GLY A 338 -22.31 -0.33 3.62
CA GLY A 338 -22.24 1.01 3.06
C GLY A 338 -20.91 1.34 2.35
N PHE A 339 -19.99 0.39 2.24
CA PHE A 339 -18.71 0.63 1.58
C PHE A 339 -18.82 0.49 0.05
N HIS A 340 -18.14 1.38 -0.66
CA HIS A 340 -17.82 1.30 -2.09
C HIS A 340 -16.44 1.89 -2.31
N GLY A 341 -15.65 1.28 -3.18
CA GLY A 341 -14.25 1.70 -3.38
C GLY A 341 -13.36 0.55 -3.82
N LEU A 342 -12.07 0.82 -3.85
CA LEU A 342 -11.03 -0.17 -4.07
C LEU A 342 -10.79 -0.97 -2.80
N VAL A 343 -10.59 -2.27 -2.93
CA VAL A 343 -10.32 -3.18 -1.81
C VAL A 343 -9.11 -4.04 -2.16
N GLY A 344 -8.05 -3.92 -1.36
CA GLY A 344 -6.96 -4.86 -1.37
C GLY A 344 -7.10 -5.83 -0.20
N VAL A 345 -6.80 -7.09 -0.41
CA VAL A 345 -6.83 -8.12 0.63
C VAL A 345 -5.49 -8.81 0.69
N ASP A 346 -4.90 -8.84 1.88
CA ASP A 346 -3.70 -9.62 2.13
C ASP A 346 -4.08 -11.07 2.44
N ALA A 347 -3.39 -11.99 1.80
CA ALA A 347 -3.58 -13.43 1.88
C ALA A 347 -2.23 -14.16 1.86
N LEU A 348 -2.23 -15.46 2.06
CA LEU A 348 -1.02 -16.26 1.90
C LEU A 348 -1.33 -17.69 1.43
N VAL A 349 -0.34 -18.32 0.81
CA VAL A 349 -0.27 -19.77 0.64
C VAL A 349 0.63 -20.33 1.74
N ARG A 350 0.12 -21.32 2.46
CA ARG A 350 0.86 -22.02 3.51
C ARG A 350 1.89 -22.97 2.93
N THR A 351 2.81 -23.43 3.76
CA THR A 351 3.84 -24.42 3.34
C THR A 351 3.26 -25.76 2.92
N ASP A 352 2.04 -26.09 3.34
CA ASP A 352 1.28 -27.27 2.91
C ASP A 352 0.49 -27.05 1.58
N GLY A 353 0.63 -25.87 0.96
CA GLY A 353 -0.03 -25.50 -0.29
C GLY A 353 -1.46 -24.97 -0.13
N ARG A 354 -2.03 -24.97 1.08
CA ARG A 354 -3.38 -24.45 1.32
C ARG A 354 -3.38 -22.92 1.30
N LEU A 355 -4.42 -22.36 0.71
CA LEU A 355 -4.68 -20.93 0.69
C LEU A 355 -5.29 -20.50 2.03
N LEU A 356 -4.71 -19.45 2.63
CA LEU A 356 -5.32 -18.67 3.70
C LEU A 356 -5.78 -17.34 3.08
N PRO A 357 -7.06 -17.25 2.69
CA PRO A 357 -7.47 -16.27 1.69
C PRO A 357 -7.66 -14.86 2.26
N VAL A 358 -7.71 -14.68 3.58
CA VAL A 358 -7.83 -13.38 4.22
C VAL A 358 -6.97 -13.33 5.47
N LEU A 359 -5.98 -12.44 5.47
CA LEU A 359 -5.24 -12.01 6.66
C LEU A 359 -5.73 -10.64 7.13
N GLU A 360 -6.03 -9.75 6.17
CA GLU A 360 -6.45 -8.39 6.41
C GLU A 360 -7.18 -7.84 5.17
N ILE A 361 -8.28 -7.12 5.39
CA ILE A 361 -8.99 -6.38 4.36
C ILE A 361 -8.53 -4.92 4.44
N ASN A 362 -8.00 -4.43 3.32
CA ASN A 362 -7.56 -3.06 3.12
C ASN A 362 -8.54 -2.37 2.15
N ALA A 363 -9.66 -1.86 2.68
CA ALA A 363 -10.73 -1.22 1.91
C ALA A 363 -10.34 0.22 1.51
N ARG A 364 -9.26 0.34 0.76
CA ARG A 364 -8.61 1.55 0.28
C ARG A 364 -7.66 1.22 -0.86
N SER A 365 -7.11 2.26 -1.50
CA SER A 365 -5.94 2.07 -2.36
C SER A 365 -4.76 1.50 -1.55
N ASN A 366 -3.84 0.84 -2.23
CA ASN A 366 -2.59 0.37 -1.64
C ASN A 366 -1.44 0.42 -2.66
N MET A 367 -0.25 -0.05 -2.28
CA MET A 367 0.92 0.03 -3.16
C MET A 367 0.74 -0.74 -4.47
N SER A 368 -0.01 -1.85 -4.47
CA SER A 368 -0.28 -2.61 -5.68
C SER A 368 -1.24 -1.90 -6.64
N THR A 369 -2.12 -1.03 -6.12
CA THR A 369 -3.05 -0.21 -6.91
C THR A 369 -2.30 0.76 -7.82
N TYR A 370 -1.36 1.51 -7.27
CA TYR A 370 -0.62 2.55 -8.00
C TYR A 370 0.26 2.00 -9.12
N THR A 371 0.62 0.72 -9.08
CA THR A 371 1.44 0.09 -10.12
C THR A 371 0.64 -0.38 -11.33
N VAL A 372 -0.70 -0.49 -11.23
CA VAL A 372 -1.51 -1.12 -12.28
C VAL A 372 -1.46 -0.37 -13.60
N PRO A 373 -1.60 0.97 -13.67
CA PRO A 373 -1.55 1.67 -14.96
C PRO A 373 -0.18 1.55 -15.66
N LEU A 374 0.92 1.56 -14.90
CA LEU A 374 2.24 1.30 -15.47
C LEU A 374 2.38 -0.15 -15.93
N GLN A 375 1.85 -1.11 -15.16
CA GLN A 375 1.83 -2.51 -15.56
C GLN A 375 1.08 -2.69 -16.88
N GLU A 376 -0.14 -2.15 -17.01
CA GLU A 376 -0.96 -2.23 -18.22
C GLU A 376 -0.26 -1.61 -19.44
N ARG A 377 0.59 -0.60 -19.23
CA ARG A 377 1.31 0.08 -20.29
C ARG A 377 2.63 -0.58 -20.68
N PHE A 378 3.41 -1.03 -19.70
CA PHE A 378 4.80 -1.45 -19.93
C PHE A 378 5.00 -2.96 -19.95
N GLN A 379 4.08 -3.75 -19.40
CA GLN A 379 4.20 -5.20 -19.34
C GLN A 379 3.41 -5.86 -20.49
N PRO A 380 4.07 -6.33 -21.57
CA PRO A 380 3.43 -7.11 -22.62
C PRO A 380 2.86 -8.43 -22.08
N ASP A 381 1.90 -9.00 -22.81
CA ASP A 381 1.39 -10.34 -22.50
C ASP A 381 2.52 -11.38 -22.49
N GLY A 382 2.51 -12.22 -21.47
CA GLY A 382 3.53 -13.25 -21.26
C GLY A 382 4.80 -12.76 -20.55
N TRP A 383 4.95 -11.46 -20.32
CA TRP A 383 6.07 -10.92 -19.58
C TRP A 383 5.82 -10.96 -18.06
N VAL A 384 6.90 -10.79 -17.31
CA VAL A 384 6.88 -10.69 -15.85
C VAL A 384 7.28 -9.28 -15.41
N ALA A 385 6.76 -8.88 -14.24
CA ALA A 385 7.14 -7.61 -13.66
C ALA A 385 7.37 -7.74 -12.15
N LEU A 386 8.16 -6.82 -11.60
CA LEU A 386 8.49 -6.71 -10.18
C LEU A 386 8.34 -5.26 -9.75
N ALA A 387 7.25 -4.93 -9.07
CA ALA A 387 7.17 -3.67 -8.35
C ALA A 387 8.04 -3.77 -7.10
N ARG A 388 9.01 -2.87 -6.93
CA ARG A 388 10.00 -2.95 -5.84
C ARG A 388 10.34 -1.59 -5.29
N GLN A 389 10.71 -1.58 -4.01
CA GLN A 389 11.32 -0.43 -3.36
C GLN A 389 12.81 -0.71 -3.07
N TYR A 390 13.66 0.25 -3.43
CA TYR A 390 15.10 0.22 -3.18
C TYR A 390 15.44 1.21 -2.08
N PRO A 391 15.97 0.77 -0.92
CA PRO A 391 16.40 1.68 0.12
C PRO A 391 17.67 2.44 -0.32
N LEU A 392 17.71 3.74 -0.01
CA LEU A 392 18.83 4.62 -0.31
C LEU A 392 19.32 5.27 0.99
N VAL A 393 20.63 5.49 1.07
CA VAL A 393 21.27 6.35 2.07
C VAL A 393 21.97 7.45 1.31
N LEU A 394 21.49 8.69 1.45
CA LEU A 394 21.93 9.85 0.67
C LEU A 394 22.65 10.85 1.58
N ASP A 395 23.67 11.53 1.06
CA ASP A 395 24.38 12.66 1.69
C ASP A 395 24.01 14.01 1.04
N ALA A 396 23.34 13.96 -0.12
CA ALA A 396 22.77 15.11 -0.80
C ALA A 396 21.50 14.70 -1.55
N PRO A 397 20.59 15.63 -1.88
CA PRO A 397 19.44 15.35 -2.73
C PRO A 397 19.87 14.75 -4.07
N LEU A 398 19.14 13.72 -4.51
CA LEU A 398 19.36 13.02 -5.78
C LEU A 398 18.23 13.39 -6.75
N PRO A 399 18.43 14.38 -7.66
CA PRO A 399 17.45 14.73 -8.67
C PRO A 399 17.32 13.62 -9.72
N PHE A 400 16.17 13.61 -10.43
CA PHE A 400 15.90 12.56 -11.42
C PHE A 400 16.94 12.53 -12.54
N ALA A 401 17.44 13.68 -13.01
CA ALA A 401 18.49 13.70 -14.04
C ALA A 401 19.72 12.88 -13.61
N ALA A 402 20.20 13.06 -12.38
CA ALA A 402 21.34 12.30 -11.86
C ALA A 402 20.98 10.80 -11.65
N LEU A 403 19.75 10.49 -11.23
CA LEU A 403 19.26 9.13 -11.14
C LEU A 403 19.16 8.47 -12.53
N HIS A 404 18.69 9.21 -13.53
CA HIS A 404 18.59 8.78 -14.92
C HIS A 404 19.98 8.45 -15.48
N ASP A 405 20.96 9.33 -15.30
CA ASP A 405 22.34 9.09 -15.73
C ASP A 405 22.95 7.87 -15.02
N LEU A 406 22.66 7.70 -13.73
CA LEU A 406 23.15 6.57 -12.94
C LEU A 406 22.57 5.25 -13.43
N LEU A 407 21.27 5.17 -13.71
CA LEU A 407 20.59 3.96 -14.14
C LEU A 407 20.80 3.66 -15.63
N GLY A 408 20.85 4.70 -16.47
CA GLY A 408 21.22 4.63 -17.88
C GLY A 408 20.41 3.56 -18.65
N ASP A 409 21.10 2.56 -19.16
CA ASP A 409 20.57 1.44 -19.94
C ASP A 409 19.62 0.49 -19.18
N LEU A 410 19.48 0.67 -17.88
CA LEU A 410 18.50 -0.07 -17.08
C LEU A 410 17.10 0.54 -17.13
N LEU A 411 16.95 1.75 -17.68
CA LEU A 411 15.64 2.38 -17.92
C LEU A 411 15.13 2.02 -19.30
N PRO A 412 13.83 1.68 -19.46
CA PRO A 412 13.27 1.41 -20.80
C PRO A 412 13.17 2.72 -21.59
N GLY A 413 13.44 2.67 -22.89
CA GLY A 413 13.25 3.79 -23.81
C GLY A 413 11.81 3.88 -24.35
N ALA A 414 11.05 2.77 -24.27
CA ALA A 414 9.67 2.71 -24.74
C ALA A 414 8.87 1.61 -24.00
N PRO A 415 7.54 1.67 -24.01
CA PRO A 415 6.69 0.56 -23.56
C PRO A 415 7.00 -0.73 -24.32
N GLY A 416 7.09 -1.86 -23.60
CA GLY A 416 7.44 -3.17 -24.17
C GLY A 416 8.93 -3.44 -24.23
N GLU A 417 9.78 -2.55 -23.73
CA GLU A 417 11.19 -2.79 -23.49
C GLU A 417 11.43 -3.22 -22.04
N ALA A 418 12.44 -4.09 -21.84
CA ALA A 418 12.81 -4.54 -20.51
C ALA A 418 13.58 -3.44 -19.77
N GLY A 419 13.25 -3.22 -18.50
CA GLY A 419 13.92 -2.20 -17.69
C GLY A 419 13.12 -1.81 -16.45
N LEU A 420 13.63 -0.78 -15.74
CA LEU A 420 13.03 -0.19 -14.54
C LEU A 420 12.26 1.08 -14.91
N VAL A 421 10.96 1.08 -14.76
CA VAL A 421 10.13 2.29 -14.80
C VAL A 421 10.10 2.91 -13.41
N VAL A 422 10.67 4.10 -13.25
CA VAL A 422 10.66 4.84 -11.98
C VAL A 422 9.26 5.36 -11.69
N GLN A 423 8.77 5.09 -10.48
CA GLN A 423 7.39 5.42 -10.09
C GLN A 423 7.24 6.81 -9.46
N GLY A 424 8.31 7.34 -8.88
CA GLY A 424 8.31 8.64 -8.24
C GLY A 424 9.66 8.96 -7.62
N THR A 425 9.92 10.24 -7.41
CA THR A 425 11.16 10.76 -6.83
C THR A 425 10.97 11.39 -5.46
N GLY A 426 9.74 11.67 -5.05
CA GLY A 426 9.42 12.31 -3.78
C GLY A 426 9.97 11.55 -2.57
N THR A 427 9.86 10.22 -2.58
CA THR A 427 10.40 9.37 -1.49
C THR A 427 11.93 9.21 -1.54
N VAL A 428 12.57 9.49 -2.68
CA VAL A 428 14.05 9.47 -2.80
C VAL A 428 14.64 10.55 -1.91
N ASN A 429 14.06 11.75 -1.92
CA ASN A 429 14.60 12.94 -1.27
C ASN A 429 13.84 13.33 0.01
N ALA A 430 12.88 12.53 0.46
CA ALA A 430 12.01 12.86 1.60
C ALA A 430 12.76 13.17 2.90
N GLY A 431 13.90 12.53 3.14
CA GLY A 431 14.72 12.77 4.32
C GLY A 431 15.60 14.02 4.27
N ALA A 432 15.74 14.67 3.10
CA ALA A 432 16.58 15.86 2.94
C ALA A 432 16.08 17.07 3.72
N SER A 433 14.77 17.17 3.95
CA SER A 433 14.10 18.27 4.68
C SER A 433 13.91 17.98 6.17
N GLY A 434 14.40 16.83 6.69
CA GLY A 434 14.21 16.41 8.07
C GLY A 434 15.16 17.09 9.07
N PRO A 435 14.83 17.05 10.39
CA PRO A 435 15.65 17.66 11.45
C PRO A 435 17.01 17.00 11.68
N THR A 436 17.33 15.92 10.96
CA THR A 436 18.59 15.19 10.99
C THR A 436 19.59 15.67 9.91
N SER A 437 19.66 16.97 9.67
CA SER A 437 20.60 17.59 8.72
C SER A 437 22.06 17.45 9.17
N GLY A 438 22.56 16.20 9.28
CA GLY A 438 23.94 16.00 9.81
C GLY A 438 24.60 15.01 8.98
N ALA A 439 24.85 14.54 8.07
CA ALA A 439 25.75 13.72 7.26
C ALA A 439 25.01 12.84 6.24
N THR A 440 23.93 12.15 6.59
CA THR A 440 23.18 11.29 5.64
C THR A 440 21.70 11.21 6.01
N PHE A 441 20.83 10.99 5.02
CA PHE A 441 19.40 10.76 5.22
C PHE A 441 18.92 9.51 4.46
N ALA A 442 17.82 8.94 4.94
CA ALA A 442 17.19 7.80 4.28
C ALA A 442 16.31 8.27 3.12
N GLY A 443 16.44 7.61 1.98
CA GLY A 443 15.58 7.73 0.83
C GLY A 443 15.05 6.37 0.39
N ARG A 444 14.11 6.38 -0.56
CA ARG A 444 13.54 5.16 -1.12
C ARG A 444 13.14 5.40 -2.57
N LEU A 445 13.66 4.58 -3.47
CA LEU A 445 13.24 4.58 -4.87
C LEU A 445 12.18 3.50 -5.06
N HIS A 446 11.03 3.88 -5.60
CA HIS A 446 9.98 2.95 -6.04
C HIS A 446 10.07 2.77 -7.56
N GLY A 447 9.98 1.53 -8.02
CA GLY A 447 10.03 1.23 -9.45
C GLY A 447 9.29 -0.04 -9.83
N LEU A 448 8.94 -0.14 -11.10
CA LEU A 448 8.38 -1.31 -11.75
C LEU A 448 9.40 -1.85 -12.74
N LEU A 449 10.06 -2.96 -12.41
CA LEU A 449 10.86 -3.72 -13.35
C LEU A 449 9.94 -4.52 -14.25
N VAL A 450 10.24 -4.55 -15.55
CA VAL A 450 9.51 -5.32 -16.56
C VAL A 450 10.51 -6.14 -17.38
N ALA A 451 10.23 -7.42 -17.60
CA ALA A 451 11.13 -8.32 -18.31
C ALA A 451 10.37 -9.45 -19.03
N PRO A 452 10.95 -10.05 -20.10
CA PRO A 452 10.33 -11.16 -20.80
C PRO A 452 10.26 -12.46 -19.98
N ASP A 453 11.12 -12.61 -18.98
CA ASP A 453 11.22 -13.82 -18.15
C ASP A 453 11.83 -13.53 -16.77
N ASP A 454 11.71 -14.49 -15.84
CA ASP A 454 12.22 -14.39 -14.46
C ASP A 454 13.75 -14.26 -14.38
N ASP A 455 14.50 -14.87 -15.29
CA ASP A 455 15.96 -14.78 -15.30
C ASP A 455 16.41 -13.37 -15.67
N THR A 456 15.79 -12.77 -16.68
CA THR A 456 16.03 -11.38 -17.08
C THR A 456 15.61 -10.42 -15.98
N LEU A 457 14.45 -10.63 -15.36
CA LEU A 457 13.95 -9.84 -14.24
C LEU A 457 14.94 -9.85 -13.07
N THR A 458 15.45 -11.04 -12.72
CA THR A 458 16.41 -11.21 -11.62
C THR A 458 17.75 -10.50 -11.93
N ARG A 459 18.22 -10.55 -13.18
CA ARG A 459 19.44 -9.84 -13.60
C ARG A 459 19.26 -8.34 -13.53
N LEU A 460 18.12 -7.81 -14.00
CA LEU A 460 17.79 -6.38 -13.94
C LEU A 460 17.70 -5.89 -12.50
N ASP A 461 17.00 -6.62 -11.63
CA ASP A 461 16.85 -6.24 -10.22
C ASP A 461 18.20 -6.15 -9.50
N ARG A 462 19.09 -7.12 -9.76
CA ARG A 462 20.45 -7.10 -9.25
C ARG A 462 21.24 -5.92 -9.81
N ALA A 463 21.18 -5.68 -11.12
CA ALA A 463 21.90 -4.58 -11.77
C ALA A 463 21.46 -3.22 -11.24
N VAL A 464 20.16 -3.01 -11.04
CA VAL A 464 19.62 -1.78 -10.41
C VAL A 464 20.15 -1.63 -8.98
N THR A 465 20.11 -2.71 -8.19
CA THR A 465 20.60 -2.70 -6.81
C THR A 465 22.09 -2.33 -6.75
N GLU A 466 22.92 -2.96 -7.59
CA GLU A 466 24.37 -2.71 -7.67
C GLU A 466 24.67 -1.27 -8.13
N ARG A 467 23.92 -0.79 -9.16
CA ARG A 467 24.09 0.56 -9.70
C ARG A 467 23.74 1.62 -8.65
N LEU A 468 22.65 1.44 -7.91
CA LEU A 468 22.26 2.32 -6.82
C LEU A 468 23.26 2.30 -5.65
N ALA A 469 23.87 1.14 -5.37
CA ALA A 469 24.89 1.00 -4.32
C ALA A 469 26.25 1.63 -4.71
N SER A 470 26.61 1.61 -5.99
CA SER A 470 27.88 2.16 -6.52
C SER A 470 27.87 3.69 -6.69
N ARG A 471 26.76 4.34 -6.33
CA ARG A 471 26.61 5.80 -6.44
C ARG A 471 27.78 6.53 -5.76
N PRO A 472 28.37 7.56 -6.41
CA PRO A 472 29.35 8.42 -5.76
C PRO A 472 28.72 9.09 -4.53
N THR A 473 29.31 8.89 -3.36
CA THR A 473 28.97 9.68 -2.17
C THR A 473 29.61 11.04 -2.35
N GLY A 474 28.83 12.13 -2.21
CA GLY A 474 29.28 13.51 -2.46
C GLY A 474 30.25 14.07 -1.42
N ARG A 475 31.05 13.23 -0.76
CA ARG A 475 32.19 13.72 0.04
C ARG A 475 33.25 14.26 -0.94
N PRO A 476 33.65 15.52 -0.84
CA PRO A 476 34.86 15.98 -1.50
C PRO A 476 36.00 15.08 -1.00
N THR A 477 36.67 14.40 -1.91
CA THR A 477 37.95 13.79 -1.59
C THR A 477 38.85 14.91 -1.08
N GLU A 478 39.42 14.76 0.13
CA GLU A 478 40.43 15.68 0.72
C GLU A 478 41.69 15.77 -0.18
N GLY A 479 41.51 16.17 -1.42
CA GLY A 479 42.59 16.18 -2.44
C GLY A 479 42.72 17.45 -3.27
N ASP A 480 41.70 18.33 -3.28
CA ASP A 480 41.73 19.56 -4.11
C ASP A 480 41.98 20.86 -3.34
N ALA A 481 42.68 20.77 -2.20
CA ALA A 481 43.24 21.94 -1.53
C ALA A 481 44.77 21.91 -1.73
N ARG A 482 45.23 22.29 -2.93
CA ARG A 482 46.61 22.81 -3.14
C ARG A 482 46.57 24.02 -4.06
#